data_c2b2302d6a2426e68c4eb0d347bca494
#
_entry.id   c2b2302d6a2426e68c4eb0d347bca494
#
_cell.length_a   1.000
_cell.length_b   1.000
_cell.length_c   1.000
_cell.angle_alpha   90.00
_cell.angle_beta   90.00
_cell.angle_gamma   90.00
#
_symmetry.space_group_name_H-M   'P 1'
#
loop_
_entity.id
_entity.type
_entity.pdbx_description
1 polymer ?
#
loop_
_entity_poly.entity_id
_entity_poly.type
_entity_poly.pdbx_seq_one_letter_code
_entity_poly.pdbx_strand_id
1 'polypeptide(L)'
;KAKQMFIYFSQLMDKPILDKNGEWAGKLYDIIVQPSEVYPQSSHLIIRKSFPNRKYAVIKWTDIQEIDNKDIRIRLDKSEIPFEEIHNNKEELTLRRDILDQQVVDVYNHKVIRVNDIHLLFVDHCLMVAHVDISTRGLIRRLRFEKPVDFLVKLFNRNAKYFKQEHLISWKHIQPLSINPVSMTIKIDVAQKNLRNIPAADLGEIFLDLNAKDQMALFKSLDITTKARIFIHIDFKTQKSLIEELTSNEVVEIMNSIPSDEATDFLEKLPADTTHQILSLMENKQSKKLSQLLGYSSDSAGGLMTTEYLAFAKDTTVEAVLKQIKERTFKVEPTQFIYIVDENNQLIGSTNF
;
A
#
# COMPACT_ATOMS: atom_id res chain seq x y z
N LYS A 1 -23.17 -5.26 -30.48
CA LYS A 1 -23.10 -5.43 -29.00
C LYS A 1 -21.63 -5.71 -28.67
N ALA A 2 -20.98 -4.83 -27.93
CA ALA A 2 -19.61 -5.04 -27.45
C ALA A 2 -19.57 -6.34 -26.63
N LYS A 3 -18.67 -7.25 -27.00
CA LYS A 3 -18.50 -8.53 -26.30
C LYS A 3 -17.70 -8.28 -25.02
N GLN A 4 -18.37 -8.10 -23.90
CA GLN A 4 -17.71 -8.10 -22.59
C GLN A 4 -17.23 -9.51 -22.29
N MET A 5 -15.95 -9.66 -22.03
CA MET A 5 -15.35 -10.94 -21.68
C MET A 5 -14.36 -10.78 -20.52
N PHE A 6 -14.56 -11.57 -19.48
CA PHE A 6 -13.59 -11.69 -18.41
C PHE A 6 -12.57 -12.77 -18.73
N ILE A 7 -11.30 -12.49 -18.45
CA ILE A 7 -10.20 -13.42 -18.62
C ILE A 7 -9.18 -13.25 -17.48
N TYR A 8 -8.58 -14.32 -17.05
CA TYR A 8 -7.50 -14.26 -16.07
C TYR A 8 -6.15 -14.02 -16.75
N PHE A 9 -5.29 -13.22 -16.12
CA PHE A 9 -3.96 -12.94 -16.66
C PHE A 9 -3.13 -14.22 -16.82
N SER A 10 -3.24 -15.17 -15.87
CA SER A 10 -2.60 -16.48 -15.97
C SER A 10 -2.98 -17.26 -17.24
N GLN A 11 -4.18 -17.03 -17.77
CA GLN A 11 -4.65 -17.68 -19.02
C GLN A 11 -4.08 -17.00 -20.27
N LEU A 12 -3.63 -15.75 -20.15
CA LEU A 12 -2.95 -15.01 -21.23
C LEU A 12 -1.45 -15.28 -21.25
N MET A 13 -0.83 -15.48 -20.10
CA MET A 13 0.61 -15.73 -19.98
C MET A 13 1.06 -16.91 -20.86
N ASP A 14 2.17 -16.69 -21.56
CA ASP A 14 2.79 -17.65 -22.48
C ASP A 14 1.94 -18.04 -23.69
N LYS A 15 0.82 -17.35 -23.97
CA LYS A 15 0.10 -17.54 -25.23
C LYS A 15 0.99 -17.20 -26.41
N PRO A 16 0.92 -17.97 -27.50
CA PRO A 16 1.62 -17.64 -28.74
C PRO A 16 1.08 -16.32 -29.32
N ILE A 17 2.00 -15.52 -29.82
CA ILE A 17 1.72 -14.32 -30.57
C ILE A 17 1.97 -14.63 -32.05
N LEU A 18 0.95 -14.38 -32.87
CA LEU A 18 1.03 -14.55 -34.33
C LEU A 18 1.03 -13.18 -35.00
N ASP A 19 1.89 -13.04 -36.00
CA ASP A 19 1.97 -11.83 -36.79
C ASP A 19 0.76 -11.70 -37.78
N LYS A 20 0.77 -10.64 -38.61
CA LYS A 20 -0.26 -10.41 -39.63
C LYS A 20 -0.42 -11.54 -40.62
N ASN A 21 0.62 -12.35 -40.85
CA ASN A 21 0.65 -13.47 -41.78
C ASN A 21 0.27 -14.80 -41.11
N GLY A 22 0.00 -14.80 -39.77
CA GLY A 22 -0.24 -16.00 -39.00
C GLY A 22 1.01 -16.73 -38.56
N GLU A 23 2.21 -16.15 -38.79
CA GLU A 23 3.47 -16.73 -38.38
C GLU A 23 3.79 -16.45 -36.90
N TRP A 24 4.48 -17.36 -36.26
CA TRP A 24 4.87 -17.23 -34.87
C TRP A 24 5.87 -16.09 -34.65
N ALA A 25 5.51 -15.09 -33.85
CA ALA A 25 6.33 -13.94 -33.49
C ALA A 25 6.94 -14.04 -32.08
N GLY A 26 6.31 -14.77 -31.15
CA GLY A 26 6.77 -14.91 -29.78
C GLY A 26 5.71 -15.43 -28.85
N LYS A 27 5.89 -15.23 -27.55
CA LYS A 27 4.90 -15.53 -26.51
C LYS A 27 4.64 -14.31 -25.66
N LEU A 28 3.40 -14.15 -25.19
CA LEU A 28 3.09 -13.10 -24.22
C LEU A 28 3.90 -13.32 -22.93
N TYR A 29 4.64 -12.30 -22.52
CA TYR A 29 5.42 -12.30 -21.30
C TYR A 29 4.78 -11.48 -20.21
N ASP A 30 4.36 -10.24 -20.50
CA ASP A 30 3.75 -9.32 -19.54
C ASP A 30 2.82 -8.32 -20.25
N ILE A 31 2.07 -7.54 -19.49
CA ILE A 31 1.21 -6.47 -19.99
C ILE A 31 1.54 -5.20 -19.23
N ILE A 32 1.84 -4.12 -19.97
CA ILE A 32 2.02 -2.78 -19.41
C ILE A 32 0.63 -2.15 -19.30
N VAL A 33 0.34 -1.63 -18.12
CA VAL A 33 -0.90 -0.92 -17.84
C VAL A 33 -0.64 0.53 -17.47
N GLN A 34 -1.54 1.42 -17.88
CA GLN A 34 -1.53 2.82 -17.48
C GLN A 34 -2.51 3.01 -16.31
N PRO A 35 -2.12 3.74 -15.27
CA PRO A 35 -3.02 4.15 -14.21
C PRO A 35 -4.19 4.94 -14.80
N SER A 36 -5.38 4.68 -14.31
CA SER A 36 -6.60 5.42 -14.63
C SER A 36 -7.35 5.69 -13.33
N GLU A 37 -8.30 6.59 -13.33
CA GLU A 37 -9.05 6.98 -12.12
C GLU A 37 -9.75 5.80 -11.43
N VAL A 38 -10.19 4.80 -12.20
CA VAL A 38 -10.94 3.67 -11.65
C VAL A 38 -10.26 2.32 -11.92
N TYR A 39 -9.95 2.01 -13.17
CA TYR A 39 -9.40 0.72 -13.58
C TYR A 39 -8.21 0.91 -14.53
N PRO A 40 -7.00 0.43 -14.21
CA PRO A 40 -5.87 0.51 -15.11
C PRO A 40 -6.16 -0.16 -16.45
N GLN A 41 -5.73 0.49 -17.51
CA GLN A 41 -5.95 0.03 -18.88
C GLN A 41 -4.65 -0.44 -19.50
N SER A 42 -4.71 -1.52 -20.28
CA SER A 42 -3.56 -2.00 -21.04
C SER A 42 -3.12 -0.97 -22.09
N SER A 43 -1.82 -0.71 -22.13
CA SER A 43 -1.19 0.19 -23.11
C SER A 43 -0.29 -0.56 -24.09
N HIS A 44 0.42 -1.58 -23.60
CA HIS A 44 1.36 -2.38 -24.41
C HIS A 44 1.38 -3.83 -23.94
N LEU A 45 1.76 -4.72 -24.85
CA LEU A 45 2.17 -6.09 -24.55
C LEU A 45 3.69 -6.20 -24.55
N ILE A 46 4.24 -6.94 -23.61
CA ILE A 46 5.63 -7.39 -23.65
C ILE A 46 5.63 -8.83 -24.14
N ILE A 47 6.27 -9.08 -25.24
CA ILE A 47 6.44 -10.41 -25.81
C ILE A 47 7.87 -10.89 -25.65
N ARG A 48 8.07 -12.20 -25.62
CA ARG A 48 9.41 -12.79 -25.58
C ARG A 48 9.59 -13.89 -26.61
N LYS A 49 10.81 -13.98 -27.16
CA LYS A 49 11.27 -15.16 -27.91
C LYS A 49 11.80 -16.22 -26.94
N SER A 50 11.64 -17.50 -27.30
CA SER A 50 12.13 -18.65 -26.52
C SER A 50 13.65 -18.84 -26.65
N PHE A 51 14.19 -19.70 -25.74
CA PHE A 51 15.60 -20.12 -25.71
C PHE A 51 16.20 -20.44 -27.10
N PRO A 52 17.53 -20.19 -27.37
CA PRO A 52 18.53 -19.85 -26.35
C PRO A 52 18.64 -18.36 -26.03
N ASN A 53 18.32 -17.46 -26.96
CA ASN A 53 18.44 -16.01 -26.72
C ASN A 53 17.10 -15.41 -26.35
N ARG A 54 16.85 -15.25 -25.05
CA ARG A 54 15.66 -14.56 -24.55
C ARG A 54 15.71 -13.10 -24.96
N LYS A 55 14.93 -12.73 -25.95
CA LYS A 55 14.76 -11.35 -26.39
C LYS A 55 13.31 -10.92 -26.14
N TYR A 56 13.13 -9.65 -25.79
CA TYR A 56 11.85 -9.05 -25.48
C TYR A 56 11.52 -7.95 -26.48
N ALA A 57 10.24 -7.76 -26.76
CA ALA A 57 9.78 -6.64 -27.53
C ALA A 57 8.48 -6.09 -26.94
N VAL A 58 8.27 -4.79 -27.07
CA VAL A 58 7.08 -4.08 -26.64
C VAL A 58 6.20 -3.78 -27.85
N ILE A 59 4.95 -4.19 -27.79
CA ILE A 59 3.95 -3.99 -28.86
C ILE A 59 2.86 -3.10 -28.30
N LYS A 60 2.50 -2.04 -29.02
CA LYS A 60 1.40 -1.16 -28.64
C LYS A 60 0.09 -1.93 -28.65
N TRP A 61 -0.80 -1.59 -27.71
CA TRP A 61 -2.12 -2.20 -27.64
C TRP A 61 -2.93 -2.00 -28.92
N THR A 62 -2.75 -0.88 -29.61
CA THR A 62 -3.39 -0.57 -30.91
C THR A 62 -3.01 -1.53 -32.03
N ASP A 63 -1.87 -2.19 -31.93
CA ASP A 63 -1.37 -3.14 -32.93
C ASP A 63 -1.91 -4.56 -32.71
N ILE A 64 -2.72 -4.77 -31.66
CA ILE A 64 -3.39 -6.04 -31.42
C ILE A 64 -4.63 -6.09 -32.33
N GLN A 65 -4.75 -7.17 -33.06
CA GLN A 65 -5.89 -7.44 -33.94
C GLN A 65 -6.96 -8.22 -33.18
N GLU A 66 -6.57 -9.30 -32.50
CA GLU A 66 -7.50 -10.21 -31.84
C GLU A 66 -6.81 -10.94 -30.68
N ILE A 67 -7.58 -11.21 -29.62
CA ILE A 67 -7.18 -12.08 -28.51
C ILE A 67 -8.17 -13.23 -28.45
N ASP A 68 -7.69 -14.42 -28.79
CA ASP A 68 -8.50 -15.64 -28.76
C ASP A 68 -8.04 -16.60 -27.63
N ASN A 69 -8.79 -17.69 -27.44
CA ASN A 69 -8.47 -18.71 -26.45
C ASN A 69 -7.12 -19.42 -26.74
N LYS A 70 -6.68 -19.47 -27.98
CA LYS A 70 -5.47 -20.18 -28.42
C LYS A 70 -4.27 -19.27 -28.58
N ASP A 71 -4.45 -18.12 -29.20
CA ASP A 71 -3.39 -17.21 -29.62
C ASP A 71 -3.80 -15.74 -29.48
N ILE A 72 -2.82 -14.86 -29.69
CA ILE A 72 -3.02 -13.41 -29.81
C ILE A 72 -2.46 -13.02 -31.17
N ARG A 73 -3.26 -12.33 -32.00
CA ARG A 73 -2.87 -11.88 -33.33
C ARG A 73 -2.56 -10.40 -33.32
N ILE A 74 -1.47 -10.04 -33.99
CA ILE A 74 -1.02 -8.66 -34.13
C ILE A 74 -1.02 -8.24 -35.60
N ARG A 75 -1.12 -6.92 -35.83
CA ARG A 75 -1.12 -6.31 -37.17
C ARG A 75 0.26 -6.12 -37.78
N LEU A 76 1.31 -6.27 -36.97
CA LEU A 76 2.71 -6.11 -37.39
C LEU A 76 3.23 -7.37 -38.05
N ASP A 77 4.20 -7.21 -38.95
CA ASP A 77 5.02 -8.31 -39.42
C ASP A 77 6.07 -8.66 -38.38
N LYS A 78 6.43 -9.94 -38.28
CA LYS A 78 7.45 -10.39 -37.32
C LYS A 78 8.81 -9.75 -37.53
N SER A 79 9.11 -9.30 -38.76
CA SER A 79 10.34 -8.59 -39.11
C SER A 79 10.36 -7.14 -38.63
N GLU A 80 9.20 -6.54 -38.41
CA GLU A 80 9.04 -5.16 -37.93
C GLU A 80 9.15 -5.07 -36.40
N ILE A 81 9.17 -6.21 -35.67
CA ILE A 81 9.17 -6.23 -34.20
C ILE A 81 10.61 -6.03 -33.68
N PRO A 82 10.89 -4.94 -32.98
CA PRO A 82 12.20 -4.64 -32.41
C PRO A 82 12.46 -5.47 -31.15
N PHE A 83 13.18 -6.58 -31.29
CA PHE A 83 13.55 -7.42 -30.14
C PHE A 83 14.86 -6.97 -29.50
N GLU A 84 14.83 -6.69 -28.20
CA GLU A 84 15.96 -6.31 -27.37
C GLU A 84 16.29 -7.39 -26.32
N GLU A 85 17.50 -7.36 -25.74
CA GLU A 85 17.91 -8.38 -24.77
C GLU A 85 17.15 -8.30 -23.45
N ILE A 86 16.82 -7.09 -22.97
CA ILE A 86 16.11 -6.88 -21.71
C ILE A 86 15.14 -5.72 -21.87
N HIS A 87 13.86 -5.96 -21.49
CA HIS A 87 12.94 -4.88 -21.22
C HIS A 87 12.84 -4.67 -19.71
N ASN A 88 13.47 -3.62 -19.19
CA ASN A 88 13.44 -3.28 -17.77
C ASN A 88 13.20 -1.78 -17.56
N ASN A 89 12.10 -1.30 -18.12
CA ASN A 89 11.67 0.07 -17.86
C ASN A 89 10.96 0.13 -16.49
N LYS A 90 11.63 0.73 -15.51
CA LYS A 90 11.12 0.86 -14.15
C LYS A 90 9.97 1.86 -14.00
N GLU A 91 9.76 2.72 -15.00
CA GLU A 91 8.69 3.71 -14.99
C GLU A 91 7.32 3.12 -15.36
N GLU A 92 7.32 1.95 -15.97
CA GLU A 92 6.11 1.27 -16.42
C GLU A 92 5.55 0.34 -15.34
N LEU A 93 4.23 0.37 -15.16
CA LEU A 93 3.51 -0.60 -14.33
C LEU A 93 3.17 -1.82 -15.15
N THR A 94 3.66 -2.99 -14.73
CA THR A 94 3.42 -4.25 -15.43
C THR A 94 2.70 -5.26 -14.55
N LEU A 95 1.82 -6.07 -15.13
CA LEU A 95 0.97 -6.99 -14.37
C LEU A 95 1.77 -8.11 -13.69
N ARG A 96 2.75 -8.67 -14.40
CA ARG A 96 3.53 -9.81 -13.91
C ARG A 96 4.56 -9.40 -12.86
N ARG A 97 5.29 -8.30 -13.09
CA ARG A 97 6.36 -7.86 -12.21
C ARG A 97 5.83 -7.16 -10.97
N ASP A 98 4.82 -6.29 -11.14
CA ASP A 98 4.45 -5.30 -10.13
C ASP A 98 3.15 -5.64 -9.37
N ILE A 99 2.36 -6.59 -9.88
CA ILE A 99 1.04 -6.93 -9.29
C ILE A 99 0.94 -8.41 -8.97
N LEU A 100 1.23 -9.29 -9.93
CA LEU A 100 1.09 -10.73 -9.73
C LEU A 100 2.10 -11.21 -8.69
N ASP A 101 1.62 -11.99 -7.71
CA ASP A 101 2.44 -12.54 -6.63
C ASP A 101 2.98 -11.48 -5.64
N GLN A 102 2.55 -10.23 -5.76
CA GLN A 102 2.92 -9.15 -4.86
C GLN A 102 1.91 -9.01 -3.73
N GLN A 103 2.38 -8.41 -2.62
CA GLN A 103 1.50 -7.96 -1.56
C GLN A 103 0.86 -6.62 -1.98
N VAL A 104 -0.42 -6.49 -1.70
CA VAL A 104 -1.19 -5.26 -1.95
C VAL A 104 -2.09 -4.98 -0.74
N VAL A 105 -2.45 -3.72 -0.52
CA VAL A 105 -3.38 -3.36 0.54
C VAL A 105 -4.80 -3.34 -0.02
N ASP A 106 -5.68 -4.10 0.62
CA ASP A 106 -7.12 -3.96 0.47
C ASP A 106 -7.60 -2.84 1.41
N VAL A 107 -7.77 -1.65 0.86
CA VAL A 107 -8.14 -0.45 1.63
C VAL A 107 -9.59 -0.48 2.13
N TYR A 108 -10.41 -1.39 1.63
CA TYR A 108 -11.81 -1.54 2.07
C TYR A 108 -11.91 -2.47 3.29
N ASN A 109 -11.16 -3.59 3.29
CA ASN A 109 -11.14 -4.55 4.40
C ASN A 109 -9.95 -4.34 5.35
N HIS A 110 -9.16 -3.29 5.16
CA HIS A 110 -8.01 -2.90 5.98
C HIS A 110 -7.02 -4.05 6.22
N LYS A 111 -6.57 -4.72 5.16
CA LYS A 111 -5.65 -5.87 5.28
C LYS A 111 -4.70 -5.97 4.11
N VAL A 112 -3.55 -6.59 4.37
CA VAL A 112 -2.60 -6.98 3.32
C VAL A 112 -3.03 -8.32 2.72
N ILE A 113 -3.01 -8.38 1.40
CA ILE A 113 -3.35 -9.58 0.64
C ILE A 113 -2.30 -9.86 -0.41
N ARG A 114 -2.13 -11.13 -0.77
CA ARG A 114 -1.26 -11.54 -1.86
C ARG A 114 -2.09 -11.82 -3.11
N VAL A 115 -1.67 -11.24 -4.23
CA VAL A 115 -2.34 -11.42 -5.52
C VAL A 115 -1.93 -12.74 -6.14
N ASN A 116 -2.86 -13.70 -6.18
CA ASN A 116 -2.64 -15.02 -6.76
C ASN A 116 -2.88 -15.04 -8.28
N ASP A 117 -3.84 -14.25 -8.77
CA ASP A 117 -4.10 -14.03 -10.19
C ASP A 117 -4.74 -12.66 -10.41
N ILE A 118 -4.85 -12.22 -11.65
CA ILE A 118 -5.45 -10.93 -12.01
C ILE A 118 -6.63 -11.18 -12.95
N HIS A 119 -7.78 -10.64 -12.59
CA HIS A 119 -9.01 -10.78 -13.36
C HIS A 119 -9.21 -9.54 -14.24
N LEU A 120 -9.10 -9.74 -15.53
CA LEU A 120 -9.10 -8.71 -16.56
C LEU A 120 -10.46 -8.68 -17.24
N LEU A 121 -10.91 -7.48 -17.57
CA LEU A 121 -12.14 -7.23 -18.34
C LEU A 121 -11.78 -6.68 -19.71
N PHE A 122 -12.21 -7.36 -20.76
CA PHE A 122 -12.07 -6.92 -22.14
C PHE A 122 -13.36 -6.23 -22.58
N VAL A 123 -13.28 -4.94 -22.90
CA VAL A 123 -14.41 -4.10 -23.37
C VAL A 123 -13.90 -3.15 -24.43
N ASP A 124 -14.64 -3.04 -25.54
CA ASP A 124 -14.38 -2.06 -26.61
C ASP A 124 -12.91 -2.00 -27.06
N HIS A 125 -12.33 -3.18 -27.30
CA HIS A 125 -10.91 -3.34 -27.67
C HIS A 125 -9.90 -2.87 -26.62
N CYS A 126 -10.32 -2.66 -25.37
CA CYS A 126 -9.47 -2.32 -24.25
C CYS A 126 -9.49 -3.45 -23.22
N LEU A 127 -8.34 -3.76 -22.63
CA LEU A 127 -8.20 -4.71 -21.53
C LEU A 127 -7.94 -3.93 -20.24
N MET A 128 -8.80 -4.11 -19.25
CA MET A 128 -8.75 -3.39 -17.97
C MET A 128 -8.49 -4.36 -16.82
N VAL A 129 -7.78 -3.91 -15.81
CA VAL A 129 -7.61 -4.65 -14.56
C VAL A 129 -8.87 -4.43 -13.70
N ALA A 130 -9.77 -5.40 -13.68
CA ALA A 130 -11.04 -5.26 -12.96
C ALA A 130 -10.94 -5.71 -11.50
N HIS A 131 -10.30 -6.86 -11.23
CA HIS A 131 -10.19 -7.43 -9.89
C HIS A 131 -8.81 -8.11 -9.71
N VAL A 132 -8.42 -8.30 -8.47
CA VAL A 132 -7.36 -9.24 -8.08
C VAL A 132 -8.00 -10.48 -7.48
N ASP A 133 -7.46 -11.65 -7.79
CA ASP A 133 -7.89 -12.94 -7.26
C ASP A 133 -6.90 -13.39 -6.17
N ILE A 134 -7.41 -13.53 -4.95
CA ILE A 134 -6.64 -13.99 -3.78
C ILE A 134 -6.94 -15.45 -3.42
N SER A 135 -7.76 -16.14 -4.24
CA SER A 135 -8.17 -17.52 -3.99
C SER A 135 -7.02 -18.50 -4.22
N THR A 136 -7.06 -19.63 -3.51
CA THR A 136 -6.16 -20.76 -3.78
C THR A 136 -6.35 -21.31 -5.19
N ARG A 137 -7.56 -21.21 -5.74
CA ARG A 137 -7.84 -21.59 -7.13
C ARG A 137 -7.10 -20.72 -8.14
N GLY A 138 -6.99 -19.41 -7.88
CA GLY A 138 -6.17 -18.49 -8.67
C GLY A 138 -4.70 -18.91 -8.72
N LEU A 139 -4.14 -19.31 -7.57
CA LEU A 139 -2.78 -19.84 -7.50
C LEU A 139 -2.62 -21.14 -8.31
N ILE A 140 -3.55 -22.07 -8.19
CA ILE A 140 -3.54 -23.36 -8.92
C ILE A 140 -3.67 -23.12 -10.43
N ARG A 141 -4.52 -22.17 -10.86
CA ARG A 141 -4.68 -21.76 -12.25
C ARG A 141 -3.37 -21.21 -12.80
N ARG A 142 -2.71 -20.30 -12.07
CA ARG A 142 -1.40 -19.74 -12.42
C ARG A 142 -0.33 -20.83 -12.61
N LEU A 143 -0.34 -21.84 -11.75
CA LEU A 143 0.56 -22.99 -11.82
C LEU A 143 0.17 -23.99 -12.93
N ARG A 144 -0.93 -23.75 -13.67
CA ARG A 144 -1.46 -24.61 -14.73
C ARG A 144 -1.96 -25.99 -14.26
N PHE A 145 -2.19 -26.14 -12.96
CA PHE A 145 -2.74 -27.38 -12.37
C PHE A 145 -4.25 -27.32 -12.15
N GLU A 146 -4.97 -26.33 -12.68
CA GLU A 146 -6.42 -26.17 -12.48
C GLU A 146 -7.18 -27.41 -12.92
N LYS A 147 -6.95 -27.91 -14.16
CA LYS A 147 -7.69 -29.07 -14.69
C LYS A 147 -7.49 -30.36 -13.88
N PRO A 148 -6.25 -30.81 -13.55
CA PRO A 148 -6.05 -32.00 -12.74
C PRO A 148 -6.55 -31.84 -11.31
N VAL A 149 -6.38 -30.67 -10.69
CA VAL A 149 -6.89 -30.42 -9.33
C VAL A 149 -8.42 -30.37 -9.32
N ASP A 150 -9.05 -29.70 -10.27
CA ASP A 150 -10.51 -29.68 -10.41
C ASP A 150 -11.07 -31.09 -10.58
N PHE A 151 -10.40 -31.94 -11.35
CA PHE A 151 -10.80 -33.34 -11.52
C PHE A 151 -10.72 -34.12 -10.20
N LEU A 152 -9.61 -33.99 -9.47
CA LEU A 152 -9.42 -34.65 -8.17
C LEU A 152 -10.44 -34.15 -7.14
N VAL A 153 -10.62 -32.83 -7.02
CA VAL A 153 -11.58 -32.30 -6.06
C VAL A 153 -13.00 -32.71 -6.39
N LYS A 154 -13.39 -32.75 -7.68
CA LYS A 154 -14.72 -33.24 -8.10
C LYS A 154 -14.94 -34.71 -7.78
N LEU A 155 -13.88 -35.53 -7.80
CA LEU A 155 -13.95 -36.95 -7.47
C LEU A 155 -14.28 -37.16 -5.99
N PHE A 156 -13.71 -36.34 -5.09
CA PHE A 156 -13.91 -36.46 -3.65
C PHE A 156 -15.13 -35.66 -3.14
N ASN A 157 -15.34 -34.44 -3.66
CA ASN A 157 -16.45 -33.61 -3.22
C ASN A 157 -16.85 -32.56 -4.29
N ARG A 158 -17.92 -32.84 -5.03
CA ARG A 158 -18.46 -31.96 -6.06
C ARG A 158 -18.92 -30.58 -5.55
N ASN A 159 -19.24 -30.46 -4.25
CA ASN A 159 -19.69 -29.24 -3.59
C ASN A 159 -18.59 -28.56 -2.75
N ALA A 160 -17.32 -28.92 -2.95
CA ALA A 160 -16.23 -28.39 -2.17
C ALA A 160 -16.23 -26.84 -2.20
N LYS A 161 -15.90 -26.23 -1.08
CA LYS A 161 -15.74 -24.77 -0.96
C LYS A 161 -14.77 -24.20 -1.99
N TYR A 162 -13.79 -25.00 -2.43
CA TYR A 162 -12.84 -24.70 -3.50
C TYR A 162 -13.49 -24.19 -4.79
N PHE A 163 -14.67 -24.73 -5.19
CA PHE A 163 -15.39 -24.26 -6.39
C PHE A 163 -16.26 -23.02 -6.15
N LYS A 164 -16.61 -22.76 -4.89
CA LYS A 164 -17.54 -21.67 -4.51
C LYS A 164 -16.82 -20.39 -4.09
N GLN A 165 -15.54 -20.46 -3.81
CA GLN A 165 -14.75 -19.34 -3.31
C GLN A 165 -14.00 -18.65 -4.47
N GLU A 166 -14.71 -17.80 -5.21
CA GLU A 166 -14.05 -16.73 -5.95
C GLU A 166 -13.83 -15.56 -4.97
N HIS A 167 -12.61 -15.36 -4.52
CA HIS A 167 -12.22 -14.20 -3.72
C HIS A 167 -11.66 -13.14 -4.64
N LEU A 168 -12.55 -12.47 -5.38
CA LEU A 168 -12.23 -11.36 -6.26
C LEU A 168 -12.41 -10.05 -5.51
N ILE A 169 -11.34 -9.27 -5.41
CA ILE A 169 -11.37 -7.94 -4.82
C ILE A 169 -11.27 -6.92 -5.95
N SER A 170 -12.20 -5.98 -5.99
CA SER A 170 -12.23 -4.94 -7.02
C SER A 170 -10.97 -4.10 -6.97
N TRP A 171 -10.36 -3.81 -8.13
CA TRP A 171 -9.17 -2.99 -8.24
C TRP A 171 -9.29 -1.63 -7.55
N LYS A 172 -10.49 -1.02 -7.54
CA LYS A 172 -10.72 0.27 -6.86
C LYS A 172 -10.41 0.27 -5.36
N HIS A 173 -10.37 -0.92 -4.74
CA HIS A 173 -10.04 -1.11 -3.33
C HIS A 173 -8.60 -1.57 -3.12
N ILE A 174 -7.83 -1.69 -4.20
CA ILE A 174 -6.46 -2.22 -4.16
C ILE A 174 -5.44 -1.08 -4.22
N GLN A 175 -4.52 -1.08 -3.27
CA GLN A 175 -3.33 -0.25 -3.27
C GLN A 175 -2.08 -1.12 -3.47
N PRO A 176 -1.45 -1.09 -4.65
CA PRO A 176 -0.17 -1.77 -4.87
C PRO A 176 0.94 -1.17 -4.01
N LEU A 177 1.75 -2.03 -3.40
CA LEU A 177 2.89 -1.64 -2.57
C LEU A 177 4.21 -1.62 -3.34
N SER A 178 4.25 -2.22 -4.53
CA SER A 178 5.45 -2.22 -5.37
C SER A 178 5.73 -0.80 -5.88
N ILE A 179 6.76 -0.20 -5.32
CA ILE A 179 7.08 1.20 -5.48
C ILE A 179 8.25 1.31 -6.46
N ASN A 180 7.96 1.77 -7.66
CA ASN A 180 8.98 2.36 -8.52
C ASN A 180 9.05 3.88 -8.22
N PRO A 181 10.22 4.40 -7.79
CA PRO A 181 10.34 5.80 -7.35
C PRO A 181 9.96 6.84 -8.41
N VAL A 182 10.06 6.52 -9.68
CA VAL A 182 9.86 7.49 -10.79
C VAL A 182 8.37 7.60 -11.21
N SER A 183 7.60 6.53 -11.11
CA SER A 183 6.14 6.57 -11.34
C SER A 183 5.36 7.05 -10.12
N MET A 184 6.07 7.39 -9.06
CA MET A 184 5.56 7.70 -7.73
C MET A 184 4.74 8.98 -7.65
N THR A 185 5.07 10.03 -8.37
CA THR A 185 4.50 11.36 -8.10
C THR A 185 2.98 11.39 -8.25
N ILE A 186 2.43 10.68 -9.23
CA ILE A 186 0.97 10.62 -9.44
C ILE A 186 0.29 9.52 -8.60
N LYS A 187 0.98 8.39 -8.36
CA LYS A 187 0.43 7.25 -7.59
C LYS A 187 0.47 7.45 -6.08
N ILE A 188 1.48 8.14 -5.56
CA ILE A 188 1.60 8.47 -4.13
C ILE A 188 0.44 9.32 -3.67
N ASP A 189 -0.01 10.27 -4.47
CA ASP A 189 -1.09 11.18 -4.09
C ASP A 189 -2.43 10.43 -3.88
N VAL A 190 -2.76 9.48 -4.75
CA VAL A 190 -3.96 8.64 -4.63
C VAL A 190 -3.80 7.63 -3.48
N ALA A 191 -2.63 7.02 -3.34
CA ALA A 191 -2.32 6.07 -2.26
C ALA A 191 -2.36 6.74 -0.89
N GLN A 192 -1.70 7.88 -0.73
CA GLN A 192 -1.69 8.65 0.51
C GLN A 192 -3.10 9.10 0.91
N LYS A 193 -3.91 9.55 -0.05
CA LYS A 193 -5.29 9.96 0.21
C LYS A 193 -6.14 8.80 0.74
N ASN A 194 -5.95 7.59 0.20
CA ASN A 194 -6.66 6.40 0.67
C ASN A 194 -6.17 5.94 2.04
N LEU A 195 -4.86 5.94 2.29
CA LEU A 195 -4.27 5.53 3.57
C LEU A 195 -4.60 6.51 4.70
N ARG A 196 -4.75 7.79 4.42
CA ARG A 196 -5.18 8.80 5.42
C ARG A 196 -6.56 8.52 6.00
N ASN A 197 -7.44 7.88 5.25
CA ASN A 197 -8.80 7.57 5.67
C ASN A 197 -8.92 6.27 6.50
N ILE A 198 -7.86 5.46 6.56
CA ILE A 198 -7.83 4.24 7.37
C ILE A 198 -7.62 4.62 8.84
N PRO A 199 -8.35 4.02 9.80
CA PRO A 199 -8.08 4.20 11.22
C PRO A 199 -6.61 3.91 11.56
N ALA A 200 -6.04 4.64 12.53
CA ALA A 200 -4.61 4.56 12.81
C ALA A 200 -4.17 3.16 13.30
N ALA A 201 -5.00 2.49 14.11
CA ALA A 201 -4.75 1.13 14.58
C ALA A 201 -4.71 0.13 13.41
N ASP A 202 -5.72 0.17 12.52
CA ASP A 202 -5.78 -0.71 11.33
C ASP A 202 -4.60 -0.47 10.40
N LEU A 203 -4.15 0.79 10.30
CA LEU A 203 -2.97 1.15 9.50
C LEU A 203 -1.68 0.55 10.08
N GLY A 204 -1.57 0.50 11.41
CA GLY A 204 -0.48 -0.18 12.12
C GLY A 204 -0.49 -1.70 11.86
N GLU A 205 -1.65 -2.35 11.94
CA GLU A 205 -1.81 -3.78 11.63
C GLU A 205 -1.42 -4.09 10.17
N ILE A 206 -1.95 -3.32 9.22
CA ILE A 206 -1.58 -3.42 7.80
C ILE A 206 -0.06 -3.33 7.64
N PHE A 207 0.58 -2.39 8.34
CA PHE A 207 2.02 -2.16 8.25
C PHE A 207 2.80 -3.36 8.80
N LEU A 208 2.39 -3.95 9.91
CA LEU A 208 3.02 -5.13 10.52
C LEU A 208 2.88 -6.40 9.67
N ASP A 209 1.82 -6.53 8.89
CA ASP A 209 1.61 -7.66 7.97
C ASP A 209 2.56 -7.64 6.76
N LEU A 210 3.25 -6.52 6.51
CA LEU A 210 4.22 -6.40 5.43
C LEU A 210 5.55 -7.04 5.80
N ASN A 211 6.28 -7.53 4.79
CA ASN A 211 7.68 -7.91 5.00
C ASN A 211 8.56 -6.65 5.21
N ALA A 212 9.70 -6.80 5.86
CA ALA A 212 10.57 -5.67 6.27
C ALA A 212 10.98 -4.75 5.11
N LYS A 213 11.18 -5.28 3.90
CA LYS A 213 11.53 -4.49 2.72
C LYS A 213 10.37 -3.58 2.29
N ASP A 214 9.15 -4.12 2.27
CA ASP A 214 7.98 -3.38 1.86
C ASP A 214 7.54 -2.39 2.96
N GLN A 215 7.73 -2.73 4.25
CA GLN A 215 7.57 -1.80 5.38
C GLN A 215 8.42 -0.56 5.19
N MET A 216 9.73 -0.73 4.96
CA MET A 216 10.65 0.39 4.79
C MET A 216 10.33 1.21 3.55
N ALA A 217 10.04 0.56 2.43
CA ALA A 217 9.69 1.23 1.19
C ALA A 217 8.40 2.07 1.34
N LEU A 218 7.37 1.49 1.97
CA LEU A 218 6.12 2.18 2.26
C LEU A 218 6.37 3.37 3.21
N PHE A 219 7.06 3.14 4.35
CA PHE A 219 7.31 4.17 5.35
C PHE A 219 8.04 5.38 4.77
N LYS A 220 9.09 5.17 3.97
CA LYS A 220 9.83 6.25 3.31
C LYS A 220 8.96 7.07 2.34
N SER A 221 7.95 6.45 1.74
CA SER A 221 7.06 7.11 0.77
C SER A 221 5.95 7.95 1.38
N LEU A 222 5.63 7.78 2.66
CA LEU A 222 4.52 8.43 3.33
C LEU A 222 4.85 9.85 3.79
N ASP A 223 3.81 10.68 3.90
CA ASP A 223 3.92 11.99 4.57
C ASP A 223 4.12 11.83 6.09
N ILE A 224 4.64 12.87 6.73
CA ILE A 224 5.02 12.83 8.13
C ILE A 224 3.84 12.50 9.06
N THR A 225 2.65 12.97 8.75
CA THR A 225 1.44 12.72 9.55
C THR A 225 1.08 11.24 9.52
N THR A 226 1.13 10.62 8.36
CA THR A 226 0.84 9.19 8.19
C THR A 226 1.96 8.32 8.80
N LYS A 227 3.25 8.73 8.67
CA LYS A 227 4.38 8.10 9.37
C LYS A 227 4.18 8.09 10.88
N ALA A 228 3.80 9.23 11.47
CA ALA A 228 3.54 9.37 12.89
C ALA A 228 2.41 8.45 13.36
N ARG A 229 1.30 8.38 12.61
CA ARG A 229 0.17 7.50 12.91
C ARG A 229 0.54 6.01 12.90
N ILE A 230 1.36 5.57 11.96
CA ILE A 230 1.86 4.20 11.92
C ILE A 230 2.80 3.97 13.10
N PHE A 231 3.72 4.88 13.35
CA PHE A 231 4.80 4.73 14.33
C PHE A 231 4.29 4.42 15.74
N ILE A 232 3.22 5.06 16.18
CA ILE A 232 2.63 4.84 17.51
C ILE A 232 1.83 3.53 17.65
N HIS A 233 1.49 2.86 16.53
CA HIS A 233 0.71 1.62 16.53
C HIS A 233 1.52 0.36 16.17
N ILE A 234 2.84 0.48 16.02
CA ILE A 234 3.73 -0.65 15.77
C ILE A 234 4.60 -0.94 16.98
N ASP A 235 5.09 -2.19 17.09
CA ASP A 235 5.93 -2.62 18.21
C ASP A 235 7.32 -1.93 18.20
N PHE A 236 7.95 -1.86 19.39
CA PHE A 236 9.24 -1.19 19.57
C PHE A 236 10.36 -1.76 18.65
N LYS A 237 10.35 -3.05 18.38
CA LYS A 237 11.37 -3.68 17.51
C LYS A 237 11.26 -3.13 16.09
N THR A 238 10.04 -3.02 15.58
CA THR A 238 9.77 -2.45 14.26
C THR A 238 10.05 -0.94 14.24
N GLN A 239 9.65 -0.18 15.28
CA GLN A 239 9.99 1.23 15.44
C GLN A 239 11.51 1.45 15.38
N LYS A 240 12.28 0.66 16.12
CA LYS A 240 13.75 0.74 16.16
C LYS A 240 14.35 0.47 14.78
N SER A 241 13.92 -0.61 14.11
CA SER A 241 14.41 -0.93 12.76
C SER A 241 14.15 0.17 11.74
N LEU A 242 13.01 0.85 11.84
CA LEU A 242 12.69 2.00 10.96
C LEU A 242 13.62 3.19 11.24
N ILE A 243 13.81 3.53 12.51
CA ILE A 243 14.65 4.68 12.91
C ILE A 243 16.12 4.48 12.49
N GLU A 244 16.65 3.26 12.56
CA GLU A 244 18.03 2.95 12.15
C GLU A 244 18.29 3.22 10.64
N GLU A 245 17.26 3.20 9.82
CA GLU A 245 17.33 3.41 8.36
C GLU A 245 16.95 4.84 7.92
N LEU A 246 16.57 5.71 8.86
CA LEU A 246 16.19 7.09 8.61
C LEU A 246 17.31 8.07 8.94
N THR A 247 17.28 9.23 8.33
CA THR A 247 18.18 10.33 8.71
C THR A 247 17.77 10.92 10.06
N SER A 248 18.73 11.49 10.77
CA SER A 248 18.47 12.14 12.08
C SER A 248 17.37 13.21 12.01
N ASN A 249 17.28 13.93 10.91
CA ASN A 249 16.22 14.95 10.72
C ASN A 249 14.84 14.30 10.58
N GLU A 250 14.71 13.22 9.82
CA GLU A 250 13.44 12.49 9.70
C GLU A 250 12.99 11.91 11.04
N VAL A 251 13.93 11.41 11.85
CA VAL A 251 13.63 10.94 13.21
C VAL A 251 13.08 12.06 14.07
N VAL A 252 13.73 13.22 14.06
CA VAL A 252 13.27 14.41 14.80
C VAL A 252 11.88 14.86 14.33
N GLU A 253 11.62 14.84 13.03
CA GLU A 253 10.29 15.16 12.48
C GLU A 253 9.21 14.20 12.99
N ILE A 254 9.49 12.90 13.06
CA ILE A 254 8.56 11.90 13.61
C ILE A 254 8.34 12.18 15.10
N MET A 255 9.40 12.35 15.89
CA MET A 255 9.30 12.63 17.33
C MET A 255 8.52 13.91 17.61
N ASN A 256 8.62 14.93 16.75
CA ASN A 256 7.84 16.15 16.85
C ASN A 256 6.37 15.99 16.42
N SER A 257 6.04 14.91 15.68
CA SER A 257 4.71 14.69 15.11
C SER A 257 3.85 13.71 15.90
N ILE A 258 4.46 12.92 16.78
CA ILE A 258 3.75 12.00 17.69
C ILE A 258 3.47 12.67 19.05
N PRO A 259 2.53 12.14 19.88
CA PRO A 259 2.30 12.56 21.23
C PRO A 259 3.57 12.53 22.08
N SER A 260 3.68 13.42 23.05
CA SER A 260 4.91 13.53 23.86
C SER A 260 5.11 12.33 24.79
N ASP A 261 4.05 11.70 25.27
CA ASP A 261 4.09 10.44 26.01
C ASP A 261 4.61 9.30 25.13
N GLU A 262 4.06 9.11 23.95
CA GLU A 262 4.52 8.10 22.98
C GLU A 262 5.99 8.32 22.57
N ALA A 263 6.40 9.58 22.36
CA ALA A 263 7.80 9.91 22.07
C ALA A 263 8.71 9.57 23.27
N THR A 264 8.25 9.83 24.49
CA THR A 264 8.99 9.52 25.72
C THR A 264 9.15 8.02 25.90
N ASP A 265 8.07 7.25 25.75
CA ASP A 265 8.05 5.78 25.84
C ASP A 265 8.98 5.13 24.85
N PHE A 266 9.09 5.69 23.65
CA PHE A 266 10.03 5.21 22.65
C PHE A 266 11.47 5.57 23.03
N LEU A 267 11.75 6.82 23.42
CA LEU A 267 13.08 7.31 23.75
C LEU A 267 13.65 6.62 24.99
N GLU A 268 12.82 6.30 26.00
CA GLU A 268 13.21 5.58 27.21
C GLU A 268 13.81 4.18 26.91
N LYS A 269 13.28 3.53 25.86
CA LYS A 269 13.73 2.18 25.45
C LYS A 269 14.99 2.18 24.59
N LEU A 270 15.48 3.37 24.17
CA LEU A 270 16.69 3.51 23.40
C LEU A 270 17.94 3.62 24.31
N PRO A 271 19.16 3.33 23.77
CA PRO A 271 20.40 3.65 24.47
C PRO A 271 20.48 5.16 24.79
N ALA A 272 20.99 5.49 25.98
CA ALA A 272 21.07 6.88 26.46
C ALA A 272 21.77 7.82 25.48
N ASP A 273 22.86 7.37 24.85
CA ASP A 273 23.60 8.17 23.86
C ASP A 273 22.72 8.53 22.64
N THR A 274 21.93 7.56 22.15
CA THR A 274 21.00 7.76 21.02
C THR A 274 19.89 8.75 21.42
N THR A 275 19.32 8.60 22.60
CA THR A 275 18.30 9.49 23.15
C THR A 275 18.84 10.92 23.27
N HIS A 276 20.04 11.09 23.83
CA HIS A 276 20.70 12.39 23.92
C HIS A 276 20.97 13.02 22.54
N GLN A 277 21.40 12.23 21.57
CA GLN A 277 21.61 12.70 20.21
C GLN A 277 20.30 13.21 19.58
N ILE A 278 19.21 12.45 19.68
CA ILE A 278 17.90 12.86 19.15
C ILE A 278 17.44 14.16 19.82
N LEU A 279 17.47 14.21 21.14
CA LEU A 279 17.06 15.40 21.92
C LEU A 279 17.90 16.64 21.60
N SER A 280 19.20 16.50 21.30
CA SER A 280 20.08 17.59 20.92
C SER A 280 19.76 18.23 19.58
N LEU A 281 19.13 17.48 18.67
CA LEU A 281 18.71 17.93 17.34
C LEU A 281 17.31 18.53 17.32
N MET A 282 16.54 18.37 18.40
CA MET A 282 15.20 18.92 18.54
C MET A 282 15.21 20.40 18.94
N GLU A 283 14.12 21.10 18.68
CA GLU A 283 13.94 22.46 19.17
C GLU A 283 13.96 22.51 20.71
N ASN A 284 14.58 23.53 21.28
CA ASN A 284 14.77 23.68 22.73
C ASN A 284 13.47 23.49 23.57
N LYS A 285 12.32 23.95 23.06
CA LYS A 285 11.04 23.79 23.78
C LYS A 285 10.60 22.34 23.85
N GLN A 286 10.66 21.62 22.74
CA GLN A 286 10.23 20.24 22.67
C GLN A 286 11.24 19.29 23.37
N SER A 287 12.53 19.53 23.19
CA SER A 287 13.58 18.79 23.86
C SER A 287 13.47 18.91 25.40
N LYS A 288 13.25 20.11 25.93
CA LYS A 288 13.03 20.29 27.37
C LYS A 288 11.78 19.55 27.87
N LYS A 289 10.69 19.58 27.10
CA LYS A 289 9.46 18.87 27.43
C LYS A 289 9.68 17.37 27.54
N LEU A 290 10.31 16.75 26.54
CA LEU A 290 10.61 15.33 26.54
C LEU A 290 11.63 14.96 27.63
N SER A 291 12.66 15.79 27.85
CA SER A 291 13.64 15.57 28.92
C SER A 291 13.00 15.61 30.30
N GLN A 292 11.99 16.46 30.52
CA GLN A 292 11.22 16.49 31.76
C GLN A 292 10.39 15.21 31.94
N LEU A 293 9.72 14.73 30.88
CA LEU A 293 8.94 13.50 30.93
C LEU A 293 9.83 12.28 31.19
N LEU A 294 10.97 12.18 30.52
CA LEU A 294 11.98 11.13 30.76
C LEU A 294 12.54 11.12 32.19
N GLY A 295 12.39 12.22 32.94
CA GLY A 295 12.79 12.31 34.35
C GLY A 295 11.81 11.69 35.34
N TYR A 296 10.60 11.32 34.90
CA TYR A 296 9.63 10.64 35.72
C TYR A 296 9.80 9.11 35.64
N SER A 297 9.47 8.43 36.75
CA SER A 297 9.40 6.95 36.71
C SER A 297 8.20 6.51 35.87
N SER A 298 8.37 5.49 35.02
CA SER A 298 7.34 4.98 34.09
C SER A 298 6.05 4.53 34.78
N ASP A 299 6.12 4.13 36.06
CA ASP A 299 4.99 3.71 36.90
C ASP A 299 4.42 4.83 37.79
N SER A 300 4.94 6.05 37.68
CA SER A 300 4.41 7.23 38.37
C SER A 300 3.32 7.94 37.55
N ALA A 301 2.53 8.80 38.20
CA ALA A 301 1.57 9.64 37.51
C ALA A 301 2.20 10.51 36.42
N GLY A 302 3.42 10.99 36.67
CA GLY A 302 4.21 11.76 35.68
C GLY A 302 4.64 10.94 34.47
N GLY A 303 4.97 9.64 34.66
CA GLY A 303 5.31 8.73 33.58
C GLY A 303 4.11 8.27 32.75
N LEU A 304 2.92 8.21 33.35
CA LEU A 304 1.68 7.79 32.69
C LEU A 304 0.84 8.94 32.10
N MET A 305 1.23 10.20 32.35
CA MET A 305 0.46 11.36 31.89
C MET A 305 0.73 11.68 30.42
N THR A 306 -0.31 12.11 29.71
CA THR A 306 -0.14 12.88 28.48
C THR A 306 -0.09 14.38 28.77
N THR A 307 0.68 15.11 28.00
CA THR A 307 0.72 16.58 28.05
C THR A 307 -0.13 17.23 26.96
N GLU A 308 -0.73 16.42 26.11
CA GLU A 308 -1.66 16.81 25.05
C GLU A 308 -3.11 16.67 25.56
N TYR A 309 -3.61 17.67 26.25
CA TYR A 309 -5.00 17.74 26.73
C TYR A 309 -5.67 19.05 26.33
N LEU A 310 -7.00 19.05 26.35
CA LEU A 310 -7.81 20.24 26.12
C LEU A 310 -8.18 20.90 27.47
N ALA A 311 -7.63 22.09 27.70
CA ALA A 311 -7.99 22.89 28.86
C ALA A 311 -8.48 24.28 28.42
N PHE A 312 -9.56 24.73 29.03
CA PHE A 312 -10.19 26.03 28.80
C PHE A 312 -10.46 26.74 30.12
N ALA A 313 -10.38 28.06 30.07
CA ALA A 313 -10.79 28.85 31.23
C ALA A 313 -12.30 28.73 31.51
N LYS A 314 -12.70 28.84 32.77
CA LYS A 314 -14.09 28.69 33.23
C LYS A 314 -15.12 29.55 32.49
N ASP A 315 -14.68 30.72 31.98
CA ASP A 315 -15.54 31.70 31.30
C ASP A 315 -15.55 31.53 29.76
N THR A 316 -14.90 30.48 29.22
CA THR A 316 -14.87 30.20 27.79
C THR A 316 -16.24 29.67 27.33
N THR A 317 -16.81 30.31 26.31
CA THR A 317 -18.11 29.85 25.75
C THR A 317 -17.98 28.55 25.01
N VAL A 318 -19.04 27.74 25.01
CA VAL A 318 -19.08 26.45 24.25
C VAL A 318 -18.79 26.67 22.78
N GLU A 319 -19.27 27.75 22.18
CA GLU A 319 -19.02 28.10 20.79
C GLU A 319 -17.50 28.32 20.50
N ALA A 320 -16.82 29.04 21.41
CA ALA A 320 -15.37 29.26 21.28
C ALA A 320 -14.59 27.95 21.46
N VAL A 321 -15.01 27.07 22.38
CA VAL A 321 -14.43 25.73 22.56
C VAL A 321 -14.58 24.92 21.27
N LEU A 322 -15.79 24.81 20.72
CA LEU A 322 -16.07 24.06 19.51
C LEU A 322 -15.30 24.61 18.30
N LYS A 323 -15.18 25.93 18.19
CA LYS A 323 -14.38 26.60 17.15
C LYS A 323 -12.90 26.20 17.25
N GLN A 324 -12.33 26.31 18.45
CA GLN A 324 -10.92 25.94 18.66
C GLN A 324 -10.67 24.45 18.39
N ILE A 325 -11.60 23.56 18.74
CA ILE A 325 -11.49 22.14 18.45
C ILE A 325 -11.49 21.87 16.94
N LYS A 326 -12.37 22.53 16.20
CA LYS A 326 -12.43 22.40 14.73
C LYS A 326 -11.20 22.96 14.02
N GLU A 327 -10.59 24.02 14.54
CA GLU A 327 -9.43 24.69 13.96
C GLU A 327 -8.10 24.01 14.35
N ARG A 328 -8.05 23.23 15.41
CA ARG A 328 -6.83 22.53 15.83
C ARG A 328 -6.67 21.24 15.02
N THR A 329 -5.55 21.14 14.33
CA THR A 329 -5.03 19.86 13.84
C THR A 329 -4.42 19.16 15.05
N PHE A 330 -5.15 18.25 15.67
CA PHE A 330 -4.66 17.52 16.84
C PHE A 330 -3.57 16.54 16.42
N LYS A 331 -2.48 16.45 17.18
CA LYS A 331 -1.47 15.41 17.06
C LYS A 331 -2.01 14.04 17.51
N VAL A 332 -3.11 14.05 18.25
CA VAL A 332 -3.77 12.89 18.87
C VAL A 332 -5.25 12.93 18.55
N GLU A 333 -5.89 11.77 18.52
CA GLU A 333 -7.36 11.68 18.57
C GLU A 333 -7.87 12.47 19.77
N PRO A 334 -8.91 13.31 19.61
CA PRO A 334 -9.38 14.17 20.68
C PRO A 334 -9.72 13.32 21.90
N THR A 335 -9.07 13.64 23.02
CA THR A 335 -9.45 13.05 24.31
C THR A 335 -10.92 13.30 24.52
N GLN A 336 -11.65 12.30 25.02
CA GLN A 336 -13.10 12.42 25.30
C GLN A 336 -13.41 13.52 26.31
N PHE A 337 -12.37 14.04 26.98
CA PHE A 337 -12.50 14.99 28.09
C PHE A 337 -11.92 16.35 27.73
N ILE A 338 -12.68 17.39 28.13
CA ILE A 338 -12.27 18.79 28.15
C ILE A 338 -12.13 19.19 29.61
N TYR A 339 -10.96 19.72 29.95
CA TYR A 339 -10.68 20.20 31.33
C TYR A 339 -10.97 21.68 31.43
N ILE A 340 -11.53 22.08 32.59
CA ILE A 340 -11.83 23.48 32.89
C ILE A 340 -10.90 23.90 34.00
N VAL A 341 -10.20 25.03 33.81
CA VAL A 341 -9.19 25.53 34.70
C VAL A 341 -9.55 26.96 35.19
N ASP A 342 -9.05 27.30 36.35
CA ASP A 342 -9.12 28.67 36.89
C ASP A 342 -7.97 29.57 36.36
N GLU A 343 -7.89 30.80 36.86
CA GLU A 343 -6.86 31.79 36.47
C GLU A 343 -5.44 31.37 36.87
N ASN A 344 -5.30 30.46 37.82
CA ASN A 344 -4.02 29.88 38.26
C ASN A 344 -3.69 28.55 37.58
N ASN A 345 -4.43 28.21 36.53
CA ASN A 345 -4.31 26.95 35.78
C ASN A 345 -4.60 25.70 36.65
N GLN A 346 -5.41 25.84 37.74
CA GLN A 346 -5.84 24.73 38.57
C GLN A 346 -7.12 24.11 38.00
N LEU A 347 -7.19 22.79 38.02
CA LEU A 347 -8.35 22.06 37.55
C LEU A 347 -9.55 22.30 38.44
N ILE A 348 -10.64 22.82 37.88
CA ILE A 348 -11.91 23.07 38.58
C ILE A 348 -13.04 22.17 38.08
N GLY A 349 -12.90 21.54 36.92
CA GLY A 349 -13.91 20.64 36.41
C GLY A 349 -13.49 19.98 35.09
N SER A 350 -14.33 19.04 34.65
CA SER A 350 -14.18 18.42 33.32
C SER A 350 -15.55 18.17 32.69
N THR A 351 -15.59 18.17 31.39
CA THR A 351 -16.76 17.76 30.60
C THR A 351 -16.29 16.86 29.45
N ASN A 352 -17.23 16.10 28.89
CA ASN A 352 -17.00 15.30 27.70
C ASN A 352 -17.78 15.86 26.51
N PHE A 353 -17.44 15.41 25.31
CA PHE A 353 -18.18 15.72 24.07
C PHE A 353 -19.57 15.09 24.07
#